data_c445bb2143d3030db1dbef9ec5d4ced3
#
_entry.id   c445bb2143d3030db1dbef9ec5d4ced3
#
_cell.length_a   1.000
_cell.length_b   1.000
_cell.length_c   1.000
_cell.angle_alpha   90.00
_cell.angle_beta   90.00
_cell.angle_gamma   90.00
#
_symmetry.space_group_name_H-M   'P 1'
#
loop_
_entity.id
_entity.type
_entity.pdbx_description
1 polymer ?
#
loop_
_entity_poly.entity_id
_entity_poly.type
_entity_poly.pdbx_seq_one_letter_code
_entity_poly.pdbx_strand_id
1 'polypeptide(L)'
;MTKRWTWAVSIGRVLITIWMLVASVSVFALDVPHPPKNGYVLDQTQSLSKEEIQTMNQMGLELEKKTKAQIAVLVVPTLDGEDVTDYANRVFRSWGIGQKEANSGILFLVALKDRQMRIEVGYGLEGAINDAKAGQILDEYASPAFKKGHIGQGIVTTYRVLVGEAAKEYGVSIDGSQTDTGTESVPLTTFELLLIGVGIFLLVIVDFAFLGGTLTQSLLWILASGQGRGNSGRSGGGFGGFGGGSSGGGGASRRW
;
A
#
# COMPACT_ATOMS: atom_id res chain seq x y z
N MET A 1 -3.51 66.61 0.54
CA MET A 1 -3.19 65.41 1.34
C MET A 1 -4.10 64.18 1.04
N THR A 2 -4.93 64.16 0.05
CA THR A 2 -5.97 63.14 -0.20
C THR A 2 -5.60 62.01 -1.16
N LYS A 3 -4.53 62.13 -1.97
CA LYS A 3 -4.15 61.14 -2.99
C LYS A 3 -3.50 59.84 -2.43
N ARG A 4 -2.91 59.89 -1.23
CA ARG A 4 -2.22 58.72 -0.66
C ARG A 4 -3.18 57.69 -0.03
N TRP A 5 -4.37 58.12 0.38
CA TRP A 5 -5.37 57.24 1.03
C TRP A 5 -6.15 56.38 0.00
N THR A 6 -6.38 56.91 -1.21
CA THR A 6 -7.09 56.17 -2.26
C THR A 6 -6.27 54.93 -2.73
N TRP A 7 -4.95 55.01 -2.77
CA TRP A 7 -4.08 53.90 -3.15
C TRP A 7 -4.10 52.75 -2.12
N ALA A 8 -4.07 53.05 -0.84
CA ALA A 8 -4.11 52.04 0.22
C ALA A 8 -5.43 51.29 0.23
N VAL A 9 -6.55 51.94 -0.03
CA VAL A 9 -7.87 51.33 -0.14
C VAL A 9 -7.99 50.43 -1.39
N SER A 10 -7.39 50.86 -2.52
CA SER A 10 -7.38 50.04 -3.74
C SER A 10 -6.53 48.80 -3.60
N ILE A 11 -5.35 48.89 -3.00
CA ILE A 11 -4.47 47.73 -2.74
C ILE A 11 -5.15 46.75 -1.75
N GLY A 12 -5.78 47.26 -0.70
CA GLY A 12 -6.53 46.45 0.26
C GLY A 12 -7.66 45.66 -0.40
N ARG A 13 -8.41 46.29 -1.30
CA ARG A 13 -9.48 45.63 -2.07
C ARG A 13 -8.93 44.51 -2.99
N VAL A 14 -7.84 44.75 -3.70
CA VAL A 14 -7.18 43.77 -4.56
C VAL A 14 -6.65 42.59 -3.73
N LEU A 15 -6.04 42.82 -2.60
CA LEU A 15 -5.55 41.75 -1.70
C LEU A 15 -6.71 40.90 -1.13
N ILE A 16 -7.81 41.54 -0.75
CA ILE A 16 -9.01 40.85 -0.25
C ILE A 16 -9.65 40.00 -1.37
N THR A 17 -9.72 40.51 -2.61
CA THR A 17 -10.25 39.72 -3.75
C THR A 17 -9.34 38.56 -4.10
N ILE A 18 -8.02 38.73 -4.07
CA ILE A 18 -7.05 37.63 -4.26
C ILE A 18 -7.17 36.61 -3.13
N TRP A 19 -7.30 37.06 -1.88
CA TRP A 19 -7.48 36.14 -0.75
C TRP A 19 -8.79 35.38 -0.80
N MET A 20 -9.91 36.01 -1.23
CA MET A 20 -11.19 35.32 -1.46
C MET A 20 -11.11 34.31 -2.62
N LEU A 21 -10.36 34.60 -3.69
CA LEU A 21 -10.17 33.69 -4.81
C LEU A 21 -9.33 32.45 -4.40
N VAL A 22 -8.32 32.63 -3.57
CA VAL A 22 -7.47 31.52 -3.06
C VAL A 22 -8.21 30.69 -2.01
N ALA A 23 -9.13 31.28 -1.22
CA ALA A 23 -9.91 30.58 -0.21
C ALA A 23 -10.99 29.65 -0.78
N SER A 24 -11.26 29.69 -2.11
CA SER A 24 -12.34 28.93 -2.74
C SER A 24 -11.91 27.57 -3.31
N VAL A 25 -10.70 27.09 -3.07
CA VAL A 25 -10.28 25.74 -3.48
C VAL A 25 -10.86 24.75 -2.46
N SER A 26 -12.11 24.36 -2.69
CA SER A 26 -12.69 23.21 -2.00
C SER A 26 -12.01 21.96 -2.55
N VAL A 27 -11.08 21.40 -1.78
CA VAL A 27 -10.58 20.06 -2.05
C VAL A 27 -11.73 19.11 -1.72
N PHE A 28 -12.46 18.67 -2.73
CA PHE A 28 -13.40 17.57 -2.58
C PHE A 28 -12.58 16.28 -2.44
N ALA A 29 -12.43 15.80 -1.21
CA ALA A 29 -11.95 14.45 -1.00
C ALA A 29 -13.00 13.48 -1.56
N LEU A 30 -12.57 12.48 -2.35
CA LEU A 30 -13.46 11.46 -2.88
C LEU A 30 -14.15 10.73 -1.73
N ASP A 31 -15.46 10.55 -1.83
CA ASP A 31 -16.22 9.85 -0.80
C ASP A 31 -15.82 8.38 -0.74
N VAL A 32 -15.66 7.85 0.48
CA VAL A 32 -15.35 6.43 0.69
C VAL A 32 -16.64 5.64 0.53
N PRO A 33 -16.73 4.69 -0.42
CA PRO A 33 -17.93 3.90 -0.60
C PRO A 33 -18.20 3.04 0.66
N HIS A 34 -19.45 2.73 0.90
CA HIS A 34 -19.81 1.79 1.96
C HIS A 34 -19.18 0.41 1.68
N PRO A 35 -18.71 -0.30 2.74
CA PRO A 35 -18.20 -1.66 2.57
C PRO A 35 -19.26 -2.58 1.97
N PRO A 36 -18.86 -3.66 1.30
CA PRO A 36 -19.82 -4.63 0.77
C PRO A 36 -20.68 -5.21 1.91
N LYS A 37 -22.01 -5.29 1.71
CA LYS A 37 -22.93 -5.81 2.73
C LYS A 37 -22.68 -7.29 3.05
N ASN A 38 -22.23 -8.05 2.04
CA ASN A 38 -21.96 -9.47 2.15
C ASN A 38 -20.67 -9.79 1.39
N GLY A 39 -19.62 -10.18 2.11
CA GLY A 39 -18.34 -10.57 1.53
C GLY A 39 -17.25 -9.50 1.62
N TYR A 40 -16.23 -9.63 0.79
CA TYR A 40 -14.98 -8.88 0.87
C TYR A 40 -14.69 -8.05 -0.39
N VAL A 41 -15.55 -8.16 -1.42
CA VAL A 41 -15.30 -7.55 -2.74
C VAL A 41 -16.36 -6.51 -3.06
N LEU A 42 -15.93 -5.29 -3.33
CA LEU A 42 -16.75 -4.22 -3.89
C LEU A 42 -16.17 -3.81 -5.25
N ASP A 43 -16.87 -4.18 -6.32
CA ASP A 43 -16.53 -3.76 -7.68
C ASP A 43 -17.59 -2.78 -8.21
N GLN A 44 -17.22 -1.50 -8.33
CA GLN A 44 -18.08 -0.44 -8.87
C GLN A 44 -18.02 -0.34 -10.40
N THR A 45 -17.17 -1.16 -11.03
CA THR A 45 -16.83 -1.04 -12.46
C THR A 45 -17.29 -2.22 -13.29
N GLN A 46 -17.82 -3.25 -12.64
CA GLN A 46 -18.22 -4.51 -13.28
C GLN A 46 -17.07 -5.20 -14.05
N SER A 47 -15.85 -5.06 -13.53
CA SER A 47 -14.65 -5.71 -14.09
C SER A 47 -14.52 -7.17 -13.68
N LEU A 48 -15.30 -7.59 -12.69
CA LEU A 48 -15.34 -8.96 -12.17
C LEU A 48 -16.68 -9.63 -12.51
N SER A 49 -16.60 -10.87 -12.90
CA SER A 49 -17.79 -11.73 -13.03
C SER A 49 -18.35 -12.09 -11.63
N LYS A 50 -19.61 -12.54 -11.59
CA LYS A 50 -20.22 -13.00 -10.34
C LYS A 50 -19.50 -14.20 -9.76
N GLU A 51 -19.02 -15.09 -10.60
CA GLU A 51 -18.28 -16.30 -10.25
C GLU A 51 -16.92 -15.94 -9.61
N GLU A 52 -16.21 -14.95 -10.16
CA GLU A 52 -14.96 -14.45 -9.60
C GLU A 52 -15.17 -13.83 -8.22
N ILE A 53 -16.20 -12.98 -8.07
CA ILE A 53 -16.56 -12.38 -6.78
C ILE A 53 -16.93 -13.47 -5.76
N GLN A 54 -17.72 -14.45 -6.16
CA GLN A 54 -18.12 -15.56 -5.28
C GLN A 54 -16.91 -16.38 -4.83
N THR A 55 -16.00 -16.71 -5.73
CA THR A 55 -14.76 -17.43 -5.43
C THR A 55 -13.89 -16.67 -4.43
N MET A 56 -13.66 -15.39 -4.66
CA MET A 56 -12.89 -14.55 -3.73
C MET A 56 -13.58 -14.46 -2.35
N ASN A 57 -14.89 -14.27 -2.32
CA ASN A 57 -15.63 -14.23 -1.06
C ASN A 57 -15.57 -15.55 -0.28
N GLN A 58 -15.58 -16.71 -0.96
CA GLN A 58 -15.41 -18.01 -0.31
C GLN A 58 -14.03 -18.15 0.33
N MET A 59 -12.98 -17.82 -0.43
CA MET A 59 -11.60 -17.84 0.09
C MET A 59 -11.41 -16.87 1.27
N GLY A 60 -11.96 -15.64 1.16
CA GLY A 60 -11.90 -14.64 2.22
C GLY A 60 -12.62 -15.10 3.50
N LEU A 61 -13.79 -15.71 3.35
CA LEU A 61 -14.55 -16.27 4.47
C LEU A 61 -13.83 -17.44 5.15
N GLU A 62 -13.19 -18.30 4.36
CA GLU A 62 -12.39 -19.42 4.89
C GLU A 62 -11.17 -18.91 5.66
N LEU A 63 -10.44 -17.94 5.08
CA LEU A 63 -9.31 -17.29 5.73
C LEU A 63 -9.73 -16.66 7.07
N GLU A 64 -10.79 -15.84 7.07
CA GLU A 64 -11.27 -15.19 8.28
C GLU A 64 -11.69 -16.19 9.36
N LYS A 65 -12.38 -17.26 8.99
CA LYS A 65 -12.78 -18.32 9.93
C LYS A 65 -11.56 -18.99 10.60
N LYS A 66 -10.51 -19.26 9.82
CA LYS A 66 -9.32 -19.97 10.31
C LYS A 66 -8.33 -19.06 11.05
N THR A 67 -8.22 -17.79 10.65
CA THR A 67 -7.11 -16.90 11.07
C THR A 67 -7.57 -15.58 11.70
N LYS A 68 -8.83 -15.21 11.46
CA LYS A 68 -9.37 -13.86 11.74
C LYS A 68 -8.78 -12.74 10.86
N ALA A 69 -7.92 -13.07 9.90
CA ALA A 69 -7.46 -12.12 8.90
C ALA A 69 -8.55 -11.84 7.86
N GLN A 70 -8.61 -10.61 7.38
CA GLN A 70 -9.59 -10.14 6.40
C GLN A 70 -8.89 -9.49 5.23
N ILE A 71 -9.25 -9.89 4.01
CA ILE A 71 -8.72 -9.30 2.78
C ILE A 71 -9.86 -8.74 1.96
N ALA A 72 -9.92 -7.43 1.84
CA ALA A 72 -10.92 -6.73 1.05
C ALA A 72 -10.39 -6.31 -0.32
N VAL A 73 -11.28 -6.28 -1.31
CA VAL A 73 -11.01 -5.76 -2.65
C VAL A 73 -11.96 -4.61 -2.95
N LEU A 74 -11.43 -3.49 -3.41
CA LEU A 74 -12.19 -2.36 -3.90
C LEU A 74 -11.73 -2.01 -5.32
N VAL A 75 -12.67 -2.08 -6.27
CA VAL A 75 -12.43 -1.61 -7.64
C VAL A 75 -13.28 -0.38 -7.89
N VAL A 76 -12.61 0.75 -8.17
CA VAL A 76 -13.26 2.04 -8.43
C VAL A 76 -12.99 2.51 -9.87
N PRO A 77 -13.89 3.31 -10.45
CA PRO A 77 -13.65 3.86 -11.78
C PRO A 77 -12.48 4.86 -11.81
N THR A 78 -12.32 5.69 -10.77
CA THR A 78 -11.30 6.73 -10.69
C THR A 78 -11.07 7.15 -9.23
N LEU A 79 -9.93 7.76 -8.97
CA LEU A 79 -9.59 8.44 -7.71
C LEU A 79 -9.88 9.94 -7.76
N ASP A 80 -10.36 10.46 -8.90
CA ASP A 80 -10.65 11.88 -9.13
C ASP A 80 -9.49 12.83 -8.78
N GLY A 81 -8.25 12.35 -8.99
CA GLY A 81 -7.02 13.10 -8.72
C GLY A 81 -6.47 12.97 -7.30
N GLU A 82 -7.12 12.20 -6.43
CA GLU A 82 -6.60 11.91 -5.10
C GLU A 82 -5.41 10.93 -5.15
N ASP A 83 -4.50 11.04 -4.20
CA ASP A 83 -3.40 10.09 -4.05
C ASP A 83 -3.91 8.70 -3.68
N VAL A 84 -3.42 7.68 -4.37
CA VAL A 84 -3.87 6.29 -4.18
C VAL A 84 -3.56 5.76 -2.76
N THR A 85 -2.50 6.23 -2.13
CA THR A 85 -2.12 5.83 -0.77
C THR A 85 -3.07 6.43 0.25
N ASP A 86 -3.35 7.72 0.13
CA ASP A 86 -4.25 8.43 1.03
C ASP A 86 -5.67 7.88 0.93
N TYR A 87 -6.15 7.64 -0.29
CA TYR A 87 -7.47 7.05 -0.52
C TYR A 87 -7.56 5.62 0.05
N ALA A 88 -6.57 4.76 -0.25
CA ALA A 88 -6.56 3.38 0.27
C ALA A 88 -6.55 3.33 1.79
N ASN A 89 -5.74 4.19 2.44
CA ASN A 89 -5.66 4.26 3.89
C ASN A 89 -6.99 4.73 4.50
N ARG A 90 -7.68 5.72 3.88
CA ARG A 90 -9.02 6.15 4.30
C ARG A 90 -10.05 5.04 4.16
N VAL A 91 -10.05 4.32 3.02
CA VAL A 91 -10.94 3.16 2.80
C VAL A 91 -10.67 2.09 3.85
N PHE A 92 -9.40 1.72 4.04
CA PHE A 92 -8.99 0.70 5.00
C PHE A 92 -9.51 0.99 6.40
N ARG A 93 -9.33 2.22 6.86
CA ARG A 93 -9.78 2.67 8.19
C ARG A 93 -11.30 2.82 8.27
N SER A 94 -11.93 3.38 7.24
CA SER A 94 -13.39 3.58 7.20
C SER A 94 -14.13 2.24 7.20
N TRP A 95 -13.62 1.25 6.47
CA TRP A 95 -14.18 -0.09 6.45
C TRP A 95 -13.79 -0.89 7.71
N GLY A 96 -12.71 -0.50 8.40
CA GLY A 96 -12.19 -1.22 9.57
C GLY A 96 -11.69 -2.62 9.24
N ILE A 97 -10.95 -2.77 8.12
CA ILE A 97 -10.51 -4.06 7.60
C ILE A 97 -9.55 -4.74 8.58
N GLY A 98 -9.81 -6.01 8.92
CA GLY A 98 -9.07 -6.78 9.91
C GLY A 98 -9.59 -6.61 11.33
N GLN A 99 -9.10 -7.44 12.26
CA GLN A 99 -9.50 -7.33 13.66
C GLN A 99 -8.75 -6.20 14.36
N LYS A 100 -9.45 -5.50 15.27
CA LYS A 100 -8.91 -4.32 15.98
C LYS A 100 -7.66 -4.64 16.80
N GLU A 101 -7.65 -5.78 17.49
CA GLU A 101 -6.54 -6.20 18.34
C GLU A 101 -5.35 -6.74 17.53
N ALA A 102 -5.62 -7.44 16.42
CA ALA A 102 -4.62 -8.09 15.60
C ALA A 102 -4.15 -7.25 14.43
N ASN A 103 -4.93 -6.22 14.00
CA ASN A 103 -4.67 -5.42 12.79
C ASN A 103 -4.39 -6.29 11.54
N SER A 104 -5.11 -7.43 11.44
CA SER A 104 -4.88 -8.49 10.46
C SER A 104 -5.68 -8.27 9.17
N GLY A 105 -5.62 -7.05 8.63
CA GLY A 105 -6.35 -6.64 7.44
C GLY A 105 -5.44 -6.41 6.23
N ILE A 106 -6.00 -6.62 5.02
CA ILE A 106 -5.39 -6.21 3.75
C ILE A 106 -6.48 -5.61 2.88
N LEU A 107 -6.18 -4.49 2.21
CA LEU A 107 -7.01 -3.92 1.15
C LEU A 107 -6.26 -3.98 -0.18
N PHE A 108 -6.87 -4.57 -1.19
CA PHE A 108 -6.43 -4.44 -2.57
C PHE A 108 -7.33 -3.45 -3.30
N LEU A 109 -6.81 -2.27 -3.59
CA LEU A 109 -7.47 -1.18 -4.31
C LEU A 109 -7.02 -1.16 -5.77
N VAL A 110 -7.98 -1.02 -6.69
CA VAL A 110 -7.73 -0.86 -8.13
C VAL A 110 -8.55 0.32 -8.66
N ALA A 111 -7.90 1.32 -9.24
CA ALA A 111 -8.52 2.50 -9.87
C ALA A 111 -8.28 2.44 -11.39
N LEU A 112 -9.35 2.12 -12.15
CA LEU A 112 -9.22 1.71 -13.55
C LEU A 112 -8.77 2.83 -14.48
N LYS A 113 -9.42 4.01 -14.42
CA LYS A 113 -9.10 5.13 -15.30
C LYS A 113 -7.72 5.72 -14.99
N ASP A 114 -7.34 5.74 -13.72
CA ASP A 114 -6.04 6.26 -13.27
C ASP A 114 -4.91 5.27 -13.53
N ARG A 115 -5.26 4.02 -13.85
CA ARG A 115 -4.30 2.90 -13.97
C ARG A 115 -3.42 2.78 -12.75
N GLN A 116 -4.03 2.88 -11.58
CA GLN A 116 -3.34 2.77 -10.30
C GLN A 116 -3.92 1.65 -9.47
N MET A 117 -3.05 0.98 -8.75
CA MET A 117 -3.42 -0.08 -7.82
C MET A 117 -2.57 0.01 -6.57
N ARG A 118 -3.12 -0.45 -5.44
CA ARG A 118 -2.44 -0.46 -4.17
C ARG A 118 -2.84 -1.67 -3.33
N ILE A 119 -1.87 -2.28 -2.69
CA ILE A 119 -2.08 -3.16 -1.55
C ILE A 119 -1.77 -2.35 -0.30
N GLU A 120 -2.76 -2.18 0.58
CA GLU A 120 -2.62 -1.58 1.90
C GLU A 120 -2.65 -2.70 2.93
N VAL A 121 -1.66 -2.75 3.83
CA VAL A 121 -1.46 -3.85 4.78
C VAL A 121 -1.60 -3.34 6.21
N GLY A 122 -2.38 -4.04 7.01
CA GLY A 122 -2.50 -3.79 8.44
C GLY A 122 -1.25 -4.28 9.20
N TYR A 123 -0.92 -3.63 10.30
CA TYR A 123 0.28 -3.90 11.10
C TYR A 123 0.50 -5.39 11.45
N GLY A 124 -0.58 -6.14 11.68
CA GLY A 124 -0.49 -7.56 12.06
C GLY A 124 -0.05 -8.49 10.93
N LEU A 125 -0.05 -8.02 9.68
CA LEU A 125 0.37 -8.79 8.51
C LEU A 125 1.61 -8.21 7.81
N GLU A 126 2.20 -7.11 8.32
CA GLU A 126 3.43 -6.52 7.73
C GLU A 126 4.63 -7.48 7.79
N GLY A 127 4.64 -8.42 8.75
CA GLY A 127 5.64 -9.49 8.82
C GLY A 127 5.58 -10.45 7.64
N ALA A 128 4.36 -10.79 7.19
CA ALA A 128 4.12 -11.68 6.05
C ALA A 128 4.20 -10.94 4.72
N ILE A 129 3.59 -9.75 4.66
CA ILE A 129 3.47 -8.92 3.45
C ILE A 129 3.95 -7.51 3.78
N ASN A 130 5.26 -7.32 3.77
CA ASN A 130 5.86 -5.99 3.86
C ASN A 130 5.76 -5.24 2.53
N ASP A 131 6.20 -3.97 2.51
CA ASP A 131 6.12 -3.09 1.32
C ASP A 131 6.81 -3.70 0.09
N ALA A 132 7.96 -4.32 0.26
CA ALA A 132 8.71 -4.96 -0.83
C ALA A 132 7.92 -6.15 -1.41
N LYS A 133 7.38 -7.00 -0.56
CA LYS A 133 6.56 -8.16 -0.94
C LYS A 133 5.25 -7.73 -1.60
N ALA A 134 4.57 -6.73 -1.04
CA ALA A 134 3.37 -6.14 -1.64
C ALA A 134 3.66 -5.60 -3.05
N GLY A 135 4.80 -4.90 -3.22
CA GLY A 135 5.26 -4.42 -4.53
C GLY A 135 5.52 -5.55 -5.51
N GLN A 136 6.23 -6.60 -5.08
CA GLN A 136 6.50 -7.78 -5.88
C GLN A 136 5.20 -8.48 -6.33
N ILE A 137 4.25 -8.67 -5.43
CA ILE A 137 2.94 -9.27 -5.76
C ILE A 137 2.22 -8.45 -6.84
N LEU A 138 2.21 -7.11 -6.73
CA LEU A 138 1.61 -6.27 -7.77
C LEU A 138 2.33 -6.39 -9.12
N ASP A 139 3.66 -6.44 -9.11
CA ASP A 139 4.48 -6.51 -10.32
C ASP A 139 4.35 -7.86 -11.03
N GLU A 140 4.24 -8.96 -10.30
CA GLU A 140 4.21 -10.31 -10.85
C GLU A 140 2.80 -10.77 -11.25
N TYR A 141 1.77 -10.43 -10.46
CA TYR A 141 0.43 -11.00 -10.64
C TYR A 141 -0.59 -10.01 -11.22
N ALA A 142 -0.58 -8.75 -10.78
CA ALA A 142 -1.56 -7.77 -11.25
C ALA A 142 -1.11 -7.07 -12.55
N SER A 143 0.09 -6.47 -12.53
CA SER A 143 0.57 -5.58 -13.59
C SER A 143 0.61 -6.22 -14.98
N PRO A 144 1.09 -7.47 -15.17
CA PRO A 144 1.13 -8.11 -16.48
C PRO A 144 -0.26 -8.36 -17.07
N ALA A 145 -1.22 -8.76 -16.23
CA ALA A 145 -2.60 -9.01 -16.62
C ALA A 145 -3.29 -7.68 -16.99
N PHE A 146 -3.13 -6.65 -16.17
CA PHE A 146 -3.72 -5.32 -16.38
C PHE A 146 -3.21 -4.65 -17.66
N LYS A 147 -1.91 -4.74 -17.96
CA LYS A 147 -1.32 -4.26 -19.23
C LYS A 147 -1.91 -4.92 -20.45
N LYS A 148 -2.37 -6.17 -20.33
CA LYS A 148 -3.07 -6.92 -21.40
C LYS A 148 -4.58 -6.69 -21.43
N GLY A 149 -5.12 -5.88 -20.51
CA GLY A 149 -6.56 -5.63 -20.37
C GLY A 149 -7.34 -6.74 -19.63
N HIS A 150 -6.66 -7.72 -19.07
CA HIS A 150 -7.27 -8.83 -18.33
C HIS A 150 -7.45 -8.47 -16.84
N ILE A 151 -8.26 -7.43 -16.56
CA ILE A 151 -8.40 -6.83 -15.24
C ILE A 151 -8.92 -7.85 -14.20
N GLY A 152 -10.04 -8.52 -14.49
CA GLY A 152 -10.63 -9.51 -13.58
C GLY A 152 -9.64 -10.62 -13.21
N GLN A 153 -8.98 -11.20 -14.21
CA GLN A 153 -7.96 -12.23 -13.99
C GLN A 153 -6.83 -11.74 -13.10
N GLY A 154 -6.31 -10.52 -13.32
CA GLY A 154 -5.25 -9.94 -12.50
C GLY A 154 -5.69 -9.72 -11.05
N ILE A 155 -6.94 -9.26 -10.83
CA ILE A 155 -7.49 -9.10 -9.49
C ILE A 155 -7.60 -10.44 -8.77
N VAL A 156 -8.20 -11.45 -9.41
CA VAL A 156 -8.39 -12.78 -8.82
C VAL A 156 -7.07 -13.44 -8.47
N THR A 157 -6.09 -13.38 -9.40
CA THR A 157 -4.77 -13.99 -9.17
C THR A 157 -4.04 -13.31 -8.02
N THR A 158 -4.03 -11.98 -8.00
CA THR A 158 -3.43 -11.21 -6.89
C THR A 158 -4.11 -11.54 -5.56
N TYR A 159 -5.44 -11.62 -5.53
CA TYR A 159 -6.20 -11.96 -4.33
C TYR A 159 -5.83 -13.36 -3.80
N ARG A 160 -5.70 -14.36 -4.69
CA ARG A 160 -5.28 -15.72 -4.31
C ARG A 160 -3.92 -15.75 -3.65
N VAL A 161 -2.98 -14.96 -4.16
CA VAL A 161 -1.64 -14.83 -3.59
C VAL A 161 -1.69 -14.14 -2.22
N LEU A 162 -2.45 -13.05 -2.09
CA LEU A 162 -2.62 -12.36 -0.80
C LEU A 162 -3.22 -13.29 0.26
N VAL A 163 -4.25 -14.09 -0.11
CA VAL A 163 -4.84 -15.10 0.78
C VAL A 163 -3.82 -16.16 1.16
N GLY A 164 -3.01 -16.64 0.20
CA GLY A 164 -1.98 -17.65 0.45
C GLY A 164 -0.88 -17.17 1.39
N GLU A 165 -0.38 -15.95 1.19
CA GLU A 165 0.65 -15.36 2.06
C GLU A 165 0.11 -15.12 3.49
N ALA A 166 -1.12 -14.59 3.60
CA ALA A 166 -1.76 -14.43 4.90
C ALA A 166 -2.01 -15.79 5.58
N ALA A 167 -2.47 -16.80 4.85
CA ALA A 167 -2.70 -18.15 5.38
C ALA A 167 -1.40 -18.81 5.87
N LYS A 168 -0.30 -18.62 5.12
CA LYS A 168 1.04 -19.12 5.47
C LYS A 168 1.54 -18.54 6.78
N GLU A 169 1.31 -17.24 7.04
CA GLU A 169 1.69 -16.57 8.30
C GLU A 169 1.05 -17.25 9.51
N TYR A 170 -0.20 -17.69 9.37
CA TYR A 170 -0.93 -18.39 10.43
C TYR A 170 -0.78 -19.92 10.39
N GLY A 171 0.06 -20.47 9.52
CA GLY A 171 0.29 -21.91 9.39
C GLY A 171 -0.92 -22.70 8.93
N VAL A 172 -1.85 -22.08 8.16
CA VAL A 172 -3.05 -22.73 7.62
C VAL A 172 -3.01 -22.77 6.09
N SER A 173 -3.80 -23.66 5.48
CA SER A 173 -4.04 -23.70 4.04
C SER A 173 -5.46 -23.30 3.73
N ILE A 174 -5.64 -22.59 2.61
CA ILE A 174 -6.95 -22.16 2.10
C ILE A 174 -7.10 -22.71 0.68
N ASP A 175 -8.23 -23.32 0.38
CA ASP A 175 -8.49 -23.90 -0.93
C ASP A 175 -8.50 -22.84 -2.02
N GLY A 176 -7.77 -23.11 -3.12
CA GLY A 176 -7.65 -22.18 -4.24
C GLY A 176 -6.73 -20.99 -4.02
N SER A 177 -6.12 -20.84 -2.83
CA SER A 177 -5.07 -19.85 -2.59
C SER A 177 -3.75 -20.28 -3.25
N GLN A 178 -2.87 -19.29 -3.47
CA GLN A 178 -1.51 -19.49 -3.98
C GLN A 178 -0.55 -18.75 -3.06
N THR A 179 0.55 -19.39 -2.68
CA THR A 179 1.66 -18.65 -2.09
C THR A 179 2.47 -18.02 -3.22
N ASP A 180 3.03 -16.85 -2.95
CA ASP A 180 3.97 -16.24 -3.86
C ASP A 180 5.20 -17.15 -3.98
N THR A 181 5.33 -17.78 -5.14
CA THR A 181 6.54 -18.52 -5.53
C THR A 181 7.55 -17.60 -6.21
N GLY A 182 7.32 -16.28 -6.07
CA GLY A 182 8.18 -15.26 -6.61
C GLY A 182 9.61 -15.59 -6.32
N THR A 183 10.45 -15.50 -7.33
CA THR A 183 11.85 -15.93 -7.42
C THR A 183 12.40 -16.30 -6.05
N GLU A 184 12.37 -17.59 -5.72
CA GLU A 184 13.19 -18.06 -4.59
C GLU A 184 14.51 -17.34 -4.78
N SER A 185 14.84 -16.46 -3.83
CA SER A 185 16.18 -15.88 -3.81
C SER A 185 17.08 -17.11 -3.84
N VAL A 186 17.62 -17.41 -5.03
CA VAL A 186 18.50 -18.56 -5.20
C VAL A 186 19.52 -18.38 -4.07
N PRO A 187 19.53 -19.26 -3.06
CA PRO A 187 20.43 -19.06 -1.94
C PRO A 187 21.82 -18.98 -2.56
N LEU A 188 22.43 -17.81 -2.43
CA LEU A 188 23.79 -17.59 -2.94
C LEU A 188 24.64 -18.77 -2.46
N THR A 189 25.24 -19.47 -3.40
CA THR A 189 26.11 -20.59 -3.05
C THR A 189 27.21 -20.06 -2.13
N THR A 190 27.74 -20.92 -1.28
CA THR A 190 28.87 -20.58 -0.38
C THR A 190 30.01 -19.95 -1.17
N PHE A 191 30.21 -20.35 -2.43
CA PHE A 191 31.20 -19.80 -3.33
C PHE A 191 30.86 -18.36 -3.78
N GLU A 192 29.60 -18.05 -4.11
CA GLU A 192 29.17 -16.70 -4.46
C GLU A 192 29.24 -15.74 -3.28
N LEU A 193 28.88 -16.20 -2.08
CA LEU A 193 29.05 -15.43 -0.84
C LEU A 193 30.52 -15.13 -0.57
N LEU A 194 31.41 -16.08 -0.82
CA LEU A 194 32.85 -15.90 -0.67
C LEU A 194 33.38 -14.89 -1.71
N LEU A 195 32.94 -14.95 -2.97
CA LEU A 195 33.30 -13.98 -4.00
C LEU A 195 32.84 -12.57 -3.66
N ILE A 196 31.60 -12.42 -3.17
CA ILE A 196 31.06 -11.13 -2.72
C ILE A 196 31.87 -10.61 -1.53
N GLY A 197 32.18 -11.48 -0.55
CA GLY A 197 33.00 -11.12 0.61
C GLY A 197 34.41 -10.66 0.22
N VAL A 198 35.06 -11.38 -0.68
CA VAL A 198 36.38 -11.00 -1.24
C VAL A 198 36.29 -9.69 -2.03
N GLY A 199 35.21 -9.49 -2.82
CA GLY A 199 34.98 -8.24 -3.56
C GLY A 199 34.85 -7.03 -2.64
N ILE A 200 34.03 -7.15 -1.59
CA ILE A 200 33.86 -6.10 -0.57
C ILE A 200 35.18 -5.83 0.16
N PHE A 201 35.92 -6.87 0.53
CA PHE A 201 37.19 -6.74 1.20
C PHE A 201 38.24 -6.01 0.35
N LEU A 202 38.31 -6.33 -0.96
CA LEU A 202 39.18 -5.61 -1.89
C LEU A 202 38.76 -4.15 -2.05
N LEU A 203 37.45 -3.85 -2.11
CA LEU A 203 36.96 -2.48 -2.16
C LEU A 203 37.38 -1.68 -0.91
N VAL A 204 37.30 -2.28 0.27
CA VAL A 204 37.73 -1.65 1.53
C VAL A 204 39.27 -1.38 1.48
N ILE A 205 40.05 -2.32 0.99
CA ILE A 205 41.52 -2.13 0.85
C ILE A 205 41.81 -0.95 -0.10
N VAL A 206 41.15 -0.89 -1.24
CA VAL A 206 41.30 0.20 -2.21
C VAL A 206 40.87 1.54 -1.60
N ASP A 207 39.75 1.60 -0.87
CA ASP A 207 39.29 2.80 -0.17
C ASP A 207 40.34 3.30 0.84
N PHE A 208 40.88 2.39 1.65
CA PHE A 208 41.94 2.77 2.60
C PHE A 208 43.27 3.18 1.91
N ALA A 209 43.63 2.53 0.80
CA ALA A 209 44.89 2.80 0.10
C ALA A 209 44.87 4.13 -0.69
N PHE A 210 43.72 4.48 -1.30
CA PHE A 210 43.62 5.62 -2.22
C PHE A 210 42.76 6.77 -1.69
N LEU A 211 41.77 6.51 -0.82
CA LEU A 211 40.78 7.48 -0.33
C LEU A 211 40.86 7.69 1.18
N GLY A 212 41.83 7.06 1.86
CA GLY A 212 42.00 7.22 3.32
C GLY A 212 40.86 6.68 4.16
N GLY A 213 40.02 5.77 3.62
CA GLY A 213 38.91 5.16 4.35
C GLY A 213 37.61 5.99 4.39
N THR A 214 37.54 7.05 3.58
CA THR A 214 36.41 8.01 3.62
C THR A 214 35.07 7.38 3.24
N LEU A 215 35.05 6.48 2.26
CA LEU A 215 33.82 5.79 1.84
C LEU A 215 33.36 4.79 2.91
N THR A 216 34.29 4.00 3.44
CA THR A 216 34.00 3.03 4.51
C THR A 216 33.48 3.72 5.77
N GLN A 217 34.08 4.84 6.19
CA GLN A 217 33.63 5.61 7.35
C GLN A 217 32.24 6.22 7.13
N SER A 218 31.98 6.77 5.93
CA SER A 218 30.66 7.33 5.57
C SER A 218 29.57 6.28 5.60
N LEU A 219 29.85 5.07 5.08
CA LEU A 219 28.92 3.95 5.08
C LEU A 219 28.61 3.46 6.50
N LEU A 220 29.64 3.32 7.34
CA LEU A 220 29.47 2.96 8.75
C LEU A 220 28.67 4.01 9.52
N TRP A 221 28.84 5.30 9.21
CA TRP A 221 28.08 6.38 9.84
C TRP A 221 26.60 6.33 9.42
N ILE A 222 26.30 6.06 8.14
CA ILE A 222 24.92 5.88 7.63
C ILE A 222 24.25 4.67 8.30
N LEU A 223 24.95 3.54 8.41
CA LEU A 223 24.42 2.34 9.07
C LEU A 223 24.21 2.55 10.57
N ALA A 224 25.08 3.30 11.24
CA ALA A 224 24.96 3.61 12.67
C ALA A 224 23.86 4.67 12.95
N SER A 225 23.57 5.57 11.99
CA SER A 225 22.56 6.61 12.14
C SER A 225 21.14 6.18 11.74
N GLY A 226 20.99 4.99 11.13
CA GLY A 226 19.72 4.45 10.63
C GLY A 226 18.70 4.00 11.69
N GLN A 227 18.91 4.27 12.98
CA GLN A 227 17.99 3.91 14.06
C GLN A 227 17.20 5.14 14.54
N GLY A 228 16.26 5.62 13.71
CA GLY A 228 15.42 6.80 13.97
C GLY A 228 13.94 6.46 14.15
N ARG A 229 13.54 6.39 15.38
CA ARG A 229 12.29 6.77 16.07
C ARG A 229 11.05 7.00 15.18
N GLY A 230 10.09 6.06 15.24
CA GLY A 230 8.69 6.28 14.92
C GLY A 230 7.94 6.95 16.09
N ASN A 231 7.24 8.04 15.79
CA ASN A 231 6.37 8.74 16.74
C ASN A 231 4.92 8.28 16.53
N SER A 232 4.29 7.81 17.61
CA SER A 232 2.91 7.34 17.66
C SER A 232 1.91 8.48 17.86
N GLY A 233 0.89 8.59 17.00
CA GLY A 233 -0.29 9.44 17.18
C GLY A 233 -1.57 8.61 17.21
N ARG A 234 -2.36 8.83 18.27
CA ARG A 234 -3.60 8.14 18.65
C ARG A 234 -4.84 8.75 18.01
N SER A 235 -5.87 7.91 17.80
CA SER A 235 -7.33 8.17 17.84
C SER A 235 -8.04 7.49 16.67
N GLY A 236 -9.04 6.69 16.76
CA GLY A 236 -10.21 6.53 17.56
C GLY A 236 -11.42 6.23 16.71
N GLY A 237 -12.00 5.03 16.83
CA GLY A 237 -13.43 4.79 16.85
C GLY A 237 -14.27 4.59 15.59
N GLY A 238 -14.64 3.35 15.28
CA GLY A 238 -16.03 2.93 15.20
C GLY A 238 -16.69 2.57 13.87
N PHE A 239 -17.16 1.37 13.79
CA PHE A 239 -18.38 0.74 13.27
C PHE A 239 -18.31 -0.17 12.03
N GLY A 240 -18.44 -1.48 12.27
CA GLY A 240 -19.49 -2.39 11.76
C GLY A 240 -19.35 -2.96 10.34
N GLY A 241 -18.69 -4.12 10.21
CA GLY A 241 -18.62 -4.97 9.02
C GLY A 241 -17.26 -5.63 8.84
N PHE A 242 -16.21 -4.90 9.05
CA PHE A 242 -14.85 -5.40 9.26
C PHE A 242 -14.46 -5.21 10.72
N GLY A 243 -13.47 -5.96 11.20
CA GLY A 243 -13.15 -6.07 12.63
C GLY A 243 -12.45 -4.87 13.27
N GLY A 244 -12.30 -3.73 12.58
CA GLY A 244 -11.73 -2.49 13.13
C GLY A 244 -10.21 -2.44 13.16
N GLY A 245 -9.52 -3.18 12.28
CA GLY A 245 -8.07 -3.11 12.11
C GLY A 245 -7.57 -1.74 11.65
N SER A 246 -6.29 -1.46 11.87
CA SER A 246 -5.63 -0.23 11.44
C SER A 246 -4.37 -0.53 10.61
N SER A 247 -4.09 0.34 9.66
CA SER A 247 -2.86 0.39 8.88
C SER A 247 -2.15 1.71 9.12
N GLY A 248 -0.84 1.70 9.08
CA GLY A 248 0.01 2.89 9.15
C GLY A 248 0.45 3.41 7.78
N GLY A 249 -0.13 2.88 6.69
CA GLY A 249 0.30 3.17 5.33
C GLY A 249 1.29 2.14 4.79
N GLY A 250 1.47 1.00 5.47
CA GLY A 250 2.23 -0.14 4.95
C GLY A 250 1.62 -0.70 3.67
N GLY A 251 2.45 -1.21 2.77
CA GLY A 251 2.03 -1.75 1.49
C GLY A 251 2.74 -1.15 0.30
N ALA A 252 2.20 -1.32 -0.90
CA ALA A 252 2.81 -0.81 -2.12
C ALA A 252 1.77 -0.35 -3.14
N SER A 253 2.17 0.63 -3.97
CA SER A 253 1.37 1.13 -5.09
C SER A 253 2.09 0.88 -6.42
N ARG A 254 1.33 0.66 -7.49
CA ARG A 254 1.84 0.51 -8.86
C ARG A 254 0.92 1.19 -9.86
N ARG A 255 1.51 1.48 -11.02
CA ARG A 255 0.79 1.90 -12.24
C ARG A 255 1.04 0.85 -13.33
N TRP A 256 0.06 0.69 -14.24
CA TRP A 256 0.19 -0.26 -15.37
C TRP A 256 -0.10 0.37 -16.73
#